data_6d02af483fb50af949765becec5b42dc
#
_entry.id   6d02af483fb50af949765becec5b42dc
#
_cell.length_a   1.000
_cell.length_b   1.000
_cell.length_c   1.000
_cell.angle_alpha   90.00
_cell.angle_beta   90.00
_cell.angle_gamma   90.00
#
_symmetry.space_group_name_H-M   'P 1'
#
loop_
_entity.id
_entity.type
_entity.pdbx_description
1 polymer ?
#
loop_
_entity_poly.entity_id
_entity_poly.type
_entity_poly.pdbx_seq_one_letter_code
_entity_poly.pdbx_strand_id
1 'polypeptide(L)'
;MTDRREVWITGVGLLTCLGEGPEAAWAHLERGDPPPYDDKSFAPYIVHPLGPMSFDKQIPKKGDQRQMEMWQRVGVYAAGLALADAGIAGKPDLLDRTDMIIGAGGGERDVPVDTAILAGVRNATEPGAFLNERLMSDLRPTLFLAQLPNLLAGNISLVHGVVGSSRTFLGEEAAGVDAVRVAQARVAAGQSELTLVGASAHGARWDLLLIFELAGAVLKGKFAPVWDRGPQGGVAFATLGAFLVLESRDHALARGARARARLFPVRSDRSLRQEGEPEATLRRQFDAIAGQIDRPHAAVISGATGLEPATAAEARVLREIGLPVRNTGTYIGHGIDAQFAANLGIACSMLEHGKLFAPAGTGDVGETPSGLSQVVVTSVGSWRGEGLGLVERAD
;
A
#
# COMPACT_ATOMS: atom_id res chain seq x y z
N MET A 1 23.89 -20.01 -14.51
CA MET A 1 22.84 -19.24 -13.78
C MET A 1 23.62 -18.15 -13.05
N THR A 2 23.44 -16.88 -13.44
CA THR A 2 24.03 -15.76 -12.68
C THR A 2 23.48 -15.82 -11.26
N ASP A 3 24.41 -15.82 -10.30
CA ASP A 3 24.06 -15.81 -8.88
C ASP A 3 23.16 -14.58 -8.61
N ARG A 4 21.94 -14.80 -8.12
CA ARG A 4 21.00 -13.71 -7.85
C ARG A 4 21.47 -12.97 -6.61
N ARG A 5 21.61 -11.65 -6.72
CA ARG A 5 22.00 -10.79 -5.59
C ARG A 5 20.93 -10.84 -4.50
N GLU A 6 21.37 -10.78 -3.27
CA GLU A 6 20.50 -10.60 -2.12
C GLU A 6 19.92 -9.18 -2.11
N VAL A 7 18.62 -9.05 -1.81
CA VAL A 7 17.92 -7.76 -1.81
C VAL A 7 17.54 -7.40 -0.38
N TRP A 8 17.94 -6.22 0.05
CA TRP A 8 17.58 -5.66 1.35
C TRP A 8 16.56 -4.54 1.22
N ILE A 9 15.69 -4.43 2.22
CA ILE A 9 14.91 -3.23 2.48
C ILE A 9 15.79 -2.37 3.39
N THR A 10 16.21 -1.21 2.89
CA THR A 10 17.08 -0.28 3.63
C THR A 10 16.35 0.98 4.08
N GLY A 11 15.12 1.20 3.62
CA GLY A 11 14.28 2.31 4.06
C GLY A 11 12.81 1.98 3.97
N VAL A 12 12.05 2.47 4.94
CA VAL A 12 10.59 2.32 5.05
C VAL A 12 9.96 3.68 5.30
N GLY A 13 9.08 4.10 4.43
CA GLY A 13 8.26 5.30 4.59
C GLY A 13 6.79 4.93 4.68
N LEU A 14 6.20 5.12 5.83
CA LEU A 14 4.77 4.90 6.08
C LEU A 14 4.12 6.22 6.46
N LEU A 15 2.96 6.49 5.88
CA LEU A 15 2.06 7.56 6.30
C LEU A 15 0.65 6.99 6.36
N THR A 16 0.12 6.85 7.57
CA THR A 16 -1.17 6.20 7.82
C THR A 16 -1.99 6.99 8.84
N CYS A 17 -3.21 6.57 9.11
CA CYS A 17 -4.03 7.14 10.19
C CYS A 17 -3.35 7.01 11.59
N LEU A 18 -2.35 6.13 11.74
CA LEU A 18 -1.59 5.95 12.97
C LEU A 18 -0.41 6.93 13.11
N GLY A 19 -0.10 7.69 12.07
CA GLY A 19 0.96 8.70 12.06
C GLY A 19 2.01 8.53 10.97
N GLU A 20 3.15 9.19 11.16
CA GLU A 20 4.29 9.26 10.25
C GLU A 20 5.37 8.25 10.64
N GLY A 21 5.79 7.45 9.68
CA GLY A 21 6.89 6.48 9.82
C GLY A 21 6.49 5.15 10.46
N PRO A 22 7.36 4.15 10.35
CA PRO A 22 7.10 2.81 10.87
C PRO A 22 6.99 2.78 12.40
N GLU A 23 7.72 3.64 13.11
CA GLU A 23 7.74 3.67 14.57
C GLU A 23 6.40 4.15 15.16
N ALA A 24 5.78 5.18 14.55
CA ALA A 24 4.47 5.66 15.01
C ALA A 24 3.39 4.58 14.79
N ALA A 25 3.43 3.93 13.63
CA ALA A 25 2.53 2.81 13.34
C ALA A 25 2.74 1.66 14.33
N TRP A 26 3.99 1.27 14.56
CA TRP A 26 4.34 0.19 15.49
C TRP A 26 3.86 0.46 16.91
N ALA A 27 4.14 1.65 17.45
CA ALA A 27 3.76 2.02 18.82
C ALA A 27 2.25 1.90 19.06
N HIS A 28 1.42 2.15 18.05
CA HIS A 28 -0.03 1.97 18.14
C HIS A 28 -0.43 0.49 18.02
N LEU A 29 0.11 -0.21 17.03
CA LEU A 29 -0.16 -1.62 16.76
C LEU A 29 0.23 -2.52 17.94
N GLU A 30 1.36 -2.23 18.58
CA GLU A 30 1.86 -2.99 19.73
C GLU A 30 0.92 -2.90 20.95
N ARG A 31 0.37 -1.71 21.21
CA ARG A 31 -0.58 -1.51 22.33
C ARG A 31 -1.96 -2.09 22.06
N GLY A 32 -2.31 -2.31 20.77
CA GLY A 32 -3.66 -2.71 20.40
C GLY A 32 -4.71 -1.65 20.66
N ASP A 33 -4.32 -0.38 20.62
CA ASP A 33 -5.26 0.73 20.79
C ASP A 33 -6.33 0.69 19.68
N PRO A 34 -7.58 1.14 19.96
CA PRO A 34 -8.62 1.23 18.92
C PRO A 34 -8.12 2.04 17.71
N PRO A 35 -8.34 1.54 16.48
CA PRO A 35 -7.88 2.24 15.30
C PRO A 35 -8.63 3.56 15.09
N PRO A 36 -7.96 4.63 14.65
CA PRO A 36 -8.63 5.83 14.21
C PRO A 36 -9.45 5.55 12.94
N TYR A 37 -10.75 5.85 12.96
CA TYR A 37 -11.61 5.80 11.78
C TYR A 37 -12.65 6.92 11.80
N ASP A 38 -13.26 7.20 10.65
CA ASP A 38 -14.35 8.15 10.49
C ASP A 38 -15.59 7.40 9.98
N ASP A 39 -16.65 7.41 10.77
CA ASP A 39 -17.97 6.86 10.49
C ASP A 39 -19.05 7.93 10.28
N LYS A 40 -18.65 9.21 10.23
CA LYS A 40 -19.56 10.36 10.17
C LYS A 40 -19.45 11.14 8.87
N SER A 41 -18.24 11.56 8.47
CA SER A 41 -18.06 12.44 7.30
C SER A 41 -18.50 11.80 5.99
N PHE A 42 -18.40 10.47 5.92
CA PHE A 42 -18.78 9.67 4.76
C PHE A 42 -19.92 8.68 5.04
N ALA A 43 -20.74 8.93 6.07
CA ALA A 43 -21.80 8.03 6.44
C ALA A 43 -22.70 7.66 5.22
N PRO A 44 -23.06 6.37 5.06
CA PRO A 44 -22.92 5.26 6.02
C PRO A 44 -21.58 4.51 5.95
N TYR A 45 -20.60 4.98 5.18
CA TYR A 45 -19.32 4.32 4.92
C TYR A 45 -18.30 4.62 6.03
N ILE A 46 -17.39 3.68 6.25
CA ILE A 46 -16.31 3.79 7.22
C ILE A 46 -15.01 3.94 6.46
N VAL A 47 -14.21 4.93 6.84
CA VAL A 47 -12.89 5.20 6.25
C VAL A 47 -11.84 5.43 7.33
N HIS A 48 -10.56 5.25 6.98
CA HIS A 48 -9.42 5.60 7.82
C HIS A 48 -8.69 6.81 7.22
N PRO A 49 -9.07 8.04 7.58
CA PRO A 49 -8.42 9.25 7.09
C PRO A 49 -7.08 9.47 7.79
N LEU A 50 -6.21 10.26 7.18
CA LEU A 50 -5.05 10.81 7.89
C LEU A 50 -5.53 11.78 8.98
N GLY A 51 -4.84 11.77 10.10
CA GLY A 51 -4.98 12.82 11.10
C GLY A 51 -4.51 14.19 10.57
N PRO A 52 -4.77 15.29 11.31
CA PRO A 52 -4.28 16.61 10.93
C PRO A 52 -2.75 16.62 10.83
N MET A 53 -2.23 17.03 9.68
CA MET A 53 -0.79 17.06 9.43
C MET A 53 -0.40 18.18 8.46
N SER A 54 0.88 18.54 8.44
CA SER A 54 1.45 19.43 7.43
C SER A 54 2.32 18.65 6.45
N PHE A 55 2.09 18.83 5.16
CA PHE A 55 2.95 18.27 4.13
C PHE A 55 4.28 19.02 3.96
N ASP A 56 4.48 20.15 4.65
CA ASP A 56 5.64 21.03 4.48
C ASP A 56 6.98 20.36 4.79
N LYS A 57 6.98 19.38 5.71
CA LYS A 57 8.20 18.64 6.08
C LYS A 57 8.86 17.94 4.88
N GLN A 58 8.06 17.38 4.00
CA GLN A 58 8.54 16.63 2.83
C GLN A 58 8.28 17.35 1.51
N ILE A 59 7.33 18.29 1.47
CA ILE A 59 6.96 19.05 0.27
C ILE A 59 6.99 20.55 0.63
N PRO A 60 8.17 21.17 0.75
CA PRO A 60 8.29 22.52 1.32
C PRO A 60 7.72 23.62 0.42
N LYS A 61 7.65 23.41 -0.89
CA LYS A 61 7.13 24.41 -1.82
C LYS A 61 5.61 24.32 -1.92
N LYS A 62 4.90 25.35 -1.45
CA LYS A 62 3.44 25.45 -1.55
C LYS A 62 2.91 25.39 -2.99
N GLY A 63 3.72 25.82 -3.97
CA GLY A 63 3.40 25.72 -5.41
C GLY A 63 3.25 24.26 -5.83
N ASP A 64 4.18 23.40 -5.43
CA ASP A 64 4.17 21.98 -5.76
C ASP A 64 2.95 21.30 -5.08
N GLN A 65 2.69 21.61 -3.80
CA GLN A 65 1.53 21.06 -3.09
C GLN A 65 0.20 21.42 -3.76
N ARG A 66 0.06 22.61 -4.34
CA ARG A 66 -1.18 23.06 -5.02
C ARG A 66 -1.46 22.33 -6.34
N GLN A 67 -0.43 21.78 -6.97
CA GLN A 67 -0.56 21.03 -8.23
C GLN A 67 -0.86 19.54 -7.99
N MET A 68 -0.69 19.06 -6.76
CA MET A 68 -0.90 17.66 -6.37
C MET A 68 -2.28 17.45 -5.74
N GLU A 69 -2.96 16.38 -6.12
CA GLU A 69 -4.10 15.86 -5.37
C GLU A 69 -3.66 15.21 -4.06
N MET A 70 -4.61 14.87 -3.19
CA MET A 70 -4.29 14.32 -1.87
C MET A 70 -3.46 13.03 -1.99
N TRP A 71 -3.85 12.10 -2.88
CA TRP A 71 -3.10 10.86 -3.06
C TRP A 71 -1.64 11.09 -3.49
N GLN A 72 -1.39 12.09 -4.36
CA GLN A 72 -0.03 12.44 -4.79
C GLN A 72 0.78 13.04 -3.64
N ARG A 73 0.18 13.96 -2.86
CA ARG A 73 0.86 14.54 -1.67
C ARG A 73 1.23 13.44 -0.66
N VAL A 74 0.31 12.52 -0.39
CA VAL A 74 0.53 11.36 0.48
C VAL A 74 1.68 10.50 -0.02
N GLY A 75 1.70 10.20 -1.32
CA GLY A 75 2.75 9.39 -1.92
C GLY A 75 4.12 10.07 -1.91
N VAL A 76 4.19 11.35 -2.31
CA VAL A 76 5.44 12.14 -2.27
C VAL A 76 5.96 12.24 -0.84
N TYR A 77 5.07 12.44 0.14
CA TYR A 77 5.45 12.51 1.55
C TYR A 77 6.04 11.17 2.05
N ALA A 78 5.35 10.06 1.79
CA ALA A 78 5.81 8.73 2.20
C ALA A 78 7.12 8.33 1.49
N ALA A 79 7.29 8.70 0.21
CA ALA A 79 8.54 8.52 -0.52
C ALA A 79 9.70 9.25 0.18
N GLY A 80 9.49 10.50 0.58
CA GLY A 80 10.50 11.27 1.32
C GLY A 80 10.87 10.63 2.65
N LEU A 81 9.90 10.07 3.39
CA LEU A 81 10.16 9.31 4.61
C LEU A 81 11.05 8.08 4.33
N ALA A 82 10.75 7.31 3.27
CA ALA A 82 11.55 6.14 2.91
C ALA A 82 13.00 6.51 2.53
N LEU A 83 13.18 7.59 1.76
CA LEU A 83 14.50 8.09 1.37
C LEU A 83 15.30 8.58 2.59
N ALA A 84 14.62 9.23 3.54
CA ALA A 84 15.24 9.69 4.80
C ALA A 84 15.65 8.50 5.67
N ASP A 85 14.79 7.51 5.83
CA ASP A 85 15.05 6.28 6.60
C ASP A 85 16.22 5.47 6.00
N ALA A 86 16.29 5.38 4.66
CA ALA A 86 17.42 4.77 3.95
C ALA A 86 18.72 5.59 4.06
N GLY A 87 18.66 6.81 4.57
CA GLY A 87 19.81 7.71 4.65
C GLY A 87 20.31 8.23 3.29
N ILE A 88 19.42 8.30 2.28
CA ILE A 88 19.76 8.79 0.93
C ILE A 88 19.09 10.12 0.57
N ALA A 89 18.15 10.61 1.38
CA ALA A 89 17.54 11.91 1.17
C ALA A 89 18.62 13.01 1.06
N GLY A 90 18.50 13.86 0.03
CA GLY A 90 19.44 14.95 -0.22
C GLY A 90 20.84 14.53 -0.68
N LYS A 91 21.03 13.29 -1.13
CA LYS A 91 22.30 12.78 -1.69
C LYS A 91 22.17 12.60 -3.21
N PRO A 92 22.52 13.61 -4.03
CA PRO A 92 22.33 13.55 -5.49
C PRO A 92 22.97 12.33 -6.14
N ASP A 93 24.20 11.98 -5.77
CA ASP A 93 24.93 10.84 -6.34
C ASP A 93 24.20 9.50 -6.20
N LEU A 94 23.38 9.34 -5.15
CA LEU A 94 22.54 8.16 -4.93
C LEU A 94 21.17 8.33 -5.60
N LEU A 95 20.56 9.52 -5.48
CA LEU A 95 19.22 9.80 -6.02
C LEU A 95 19.20 9.75 -7.55
N ASP A 96 20.27 10.18 -8.21
CA ASP A 96 20.42 10.11 -9.68
C ASP A 96 20.42 8.67 -10.22
N ARG A 97 20.79 7.71 -9.39
CA ARG A 97 20.84 6.28 -9.72
C ARG A 97 19.68 5.48 -9.13
N THR A 98 18.83 6.11 -8.35
CA THR A 98 17.68 5.45 -7.73
C THR A 98 16.57 5.29 -8.75
N ASP A 99 16.27 4.04 -9.13
CA ASP A 99 15.09 3.73 -9.93
C ASP A 99 13.80 3.92 -9.12
N MET A 100 12.69 4.20 -9.81
CA MET A 100 11.36 4.26 -9.19
C MET A 100 10.41 3.23 -9.80
N ILE A 101 9.70 2.48 -8.97
CA ILE A 101 8.64 1.59 -9.41
C ILE A 101 7.41 1.86 -8.55
N ILE A 102 6.38 2.39 -9.18
CA ILE A 102 5.20 2.95 -8.51
C ILE A 102 3.96 2.13 -8.84
N GLY A 103 3.22 1.69 -7.82
CA GLY A 103 1.83 1.31 -7.97
C GLY A 103 0.97 2.57 -7.87
N ALA A 104 0.06 2.78 -8.80
CA ALA A 104 -0.81 3.94 -8.75
C ALA A 104 -2.19 3.63 -9.34
N GLY A 105 -3.23 4.02 -8.65
CA GLY A 105 -4.61 3.96 -9.12
C GLY A 105 -4.98 5.11 -10.04
N GLY A 106 -6.29 5.29 -10.27
CA GLY A 106 -6.82 6.45 -10.97
C GLY A 106 -6.72 7.72 -10.13
N GLY A 107 -6.78 8.87 -10.79
CA GLY A 107 -6.81 10.19 -10.13
C GLY A 107 -8.11 10.46 -9.37
N GLU A 108 -8.16 11.61 -8.75
CA GLU A 108 -9.32 12.09 -8.01
C GLU A 108 -10.24 12.94 -8.89
N ARG A 109 -11.55 12.86 -8.63
CA ARG A 109 -12.56 13.72 -9.25
C ARG A 109 -12.71 15.00 -8.45
N ASP A 110 -13.10 16.09 -9.14
CA ASP A 110 -13.57 17.30 -8.46
C ASP A 110 -15.06 17.13 -8.14
N VAL A 111 -15.35 16.45 -7.02
CA VAL A 111 -16.71 16.06 -6.63
C VAL A 111 -17.67 17.26 -6.51
N PRO A 112 -17.29 18.41 -5.95
CA PRO A 112 -18.15 19.60 -5.93
C PRO A 112 -18.53 20.06 -7.33
N VAL A 113 -17.58 20.15 -8.26
CA VAL A 113 -17.84 20.58 -9.66
C VAL A 113 -18.70 19.53 -10.37
N ASP A 114 -18.37 18.24 -10.28
CA ASP A 114 -19.16 17.17 -10.88
C ASP A 114 -20.61 17.20 -10.38
N THR A 115 -20.82 17.40 -9.08
CA THR A 115 -22.15 17.47 -8.48
C THR A 115 -22.93 18.67 -8.99
N ALA A 116 -22.30 19.84 -9.06
CA ALA A 116 -22.94 21.06 -9.58
C ALA A 116 -23.32 20.92 -11.06
N ILE A 117 -22.43 20.33 -11.87
CA ILE A 117 -22.70 20.09 -13.31
C ILE A 117 -23.86 19.12 -13.47
N LEU A 118 -23.84 17.97 -12.76
CA LEU A 118 -24.89 16.96 -12.85
C LEU A 118 -26.27 17.49 -12.41
N ALA A 119 -26.31 18.33 -11.38
CA ALA A 119 -27.53 19.00 -10.95
C ALA A 119 -28.05 19.99 -11.99
N GLY A 120 -27.16 20.77 -12.59
CA GLY A 120 -27.49 21.77 -13.60
C GLY A 120 -27.95 21.19 -14.93
N VAL A 121 -27.33 20.14 -15.42
CA VAL A 121 -27.69 19.44 -16.68
C VAL A 121 -29.13 18.98 -16.67
N ARG A 122 -29.66 18.52 -15.53
CA ARG A 122 -31.05 18.06 -15.39
C ARG A 122 -32.10 19.15 -15.64
N ASN A 123 -31.72 20.40 -15.41
CA ASN A 123 -32.61 21.55 -15.51
C ASN A 123 -32.30 22.47 -16.70
N ALA A 124 -31.26 22.15 -17.48
CA ALA A 124 -30.82 22.98 -18.61
C ALA A 124 -31.74 22.78 -19.83
N THR A 125 -32.13 23.87 -20.50
CA THR A 125 -32.86 23.85 -21.75
C THR A 125 -32.08 23.18 -22.86
N GLU A 126 -30.75 23.45 -22.90
CA GLU A 126 -29.80 22.87 -23.86
C GLU A 126 -28.70 22.12 -23.07
N PRO A 127 -28.92 20.85 -22.63
CA PRO A 127 -28.01 20.12 -21.75
C PRO A 127 -26.58 20.01 -22.29
N GLY A 128 -26.42 19.82 -23.61
CA GLY A 128 -25.09 19.69 -24.24
C GLY A 128 -24.30 20.99 -24.22
N ALA A 129 -24.93 22.12 -24.50
CA ALA A 129 -24.30 23.45 -24.44
C ALA A 129 -23.91 23.80 -23.00
N PHE A 130 -24.83 23.57 -22.04
CA PHE A 130 -24.56 23.76 -20.62
C PHE A 130 -23.38 22.92 -20.14
N LEU A 131 -23.34 21.61 -20.47
CA LEU A 131 -22.24 20.73 -20.08
C LEU A 131 -20.91 21.21 -20.61
N ASN A 132 -20.84 21.58 -21.90
CA ASN A 132 -19.61 22.08 -22.54
C ASN A 132 -19.12 23.36 -21.87
N GLU A 133 -20.01 24.33 -21.63
CA GLU A 133 -19.66 25.58 -20.95
C GLU A 133 -19.08 25.31 -19.56
N ARG A 134 -19.76 24.47 -18.75
CA ARG A 134 -19.33 24.18 -17.37
C ARG A 134 -18.02 23.38 -17.30
N LEU A 135 -17.82 22.42 -18.18
CA LEU A 135 -16.56 21.68 -18.24
C LEU A 135 -15.36 22.60 -18.60
N MET A 136 -15.59 23.60 -19.43
CA MET A 136 -14.54 24.56 -19.81
C MET A 136 -14.27 25.61 -18.73
N SER A 137 -15.28 26.01 -17.95
CA SER A 137 -15.16 27.10 -16.97
C SER A 137 -14.86 26.63 -15.55
N ASP A 138 -15.45 25.52 -15.14
CA ASP A 138 -15.49 25.12 -13.73
C ASP A 138 -14.41 24.10 -13.38
N LEU A 139 -13.96 23.28 -14.36
CA LEU A 139 -12.85 22.35 -14.13
C LEU A 139 -11.50 23.10 -14.19
N ARG A 140 -10.73 22.99 -13.12
CA ARG A 140 -9.37 23.53 -13.12
C ARG A 140 -8.49 22.76 -14.13
N PRO A 141 -7.69 23.45 -14.94
CA PRO A 141 -6.84 22.82 -15.97
C PRO A 141 -5.87 21.78 -15.38
N THR A 142 -5.42 21.96 -14.13
CA THR A 142 -4.50 21.05 -13.44
C THR A 142 -5.14 19.73 -13.04
N LEU A 143 -6.48 19.61 -13.02
CA LEU A 143 -7.16 18.36 -12.68
C LEU A 143 -6.81 17.24 -13.67
N PHE A 144 -6.63 17.56 -14.95
CA PHE A 144 -6.19 16.60 -15.95
C PHE A 144 -4.83 15.95 -15.59
N LEU A 145 -3.88 16.78 -15.18
CA LEU A 145 -2.56 16.29 -14.74
C LEU A 145 -2.68 15.42 -13.48
N ALA A 146 -3.50 15.85 -12.54
CA ALA A 146 -3.71 15.14 -11.29
C ALA A 146 -4.33 13.74 -11.47
N GLN A 147 -4.92 13.47 -12.64
CA GLN A 147 -5.50 12.17 -12.98
C GLN A 147 -4.52 11.16 -13.58
N LEU A 148 -3.31 11.59 -13.93
CA LEU A 148 -2.32 10.73 -14.58
C LEU A 148 -1.51 9.95 -13.53
N PRO A 149 -1.59 8.61 -13.51
CA PRO A 149 -0.91 7.78 -12.49
C PRO A 149 0.61 7.98 -12.45
N ASN A 150 1.24 8.16 -13.61
CA ASN A 150 2.69 8.36 -13.73
C ASN A 150 3.18 9.69 -13.14
N LEU A 151 2.29 10.66 -12.87
CA LEU A 151 2.68 11.92 -12.25
C LEU A 151 3.02 11.78 -10.76
N LEU A 152 2.66 10.69 -10.09
CA LEU A 152 3.20 10.43 -8.76
C LEU A 152 4.72 10.29 -8.83
N ALA A 153 5.25 9.51 -9.77
CA ALA A 153 6.69 9.39 -9.98
C ALA A 153 7.33 10.73 -10.37
N GLY A 154 6.67 11.49 -11.26
CA GLY A 154 7.14 12.83 -11.65
C GLY A 154 7.21 13.80 -10.46
N ASN A 155 6.22 13.81 -9.59
CA ASN A 155 6.20 14.64 -8.39
C ASN A 155 7.26 14.19 -7.35
N ILE A 156 7.50 12.90 -7.18
CA ILE A 156 8.59 12.38 -6.34
C ILE A 156 9.95 12.86 -6.91
N SER A 157 10.15 12.75 -8.22
CA SER A 157 11.34 13.23 -8.89
C SER A 157 11.55 14.75 -8.67
N LEU A 158 10.49 15.54 -8.86
CA LEU A 158 10.54 16.99 -8.70
C LEU A 158 10.89 17.43 -7.27
N VAL A 159 10.31 16.78 -6.27
CA VAL A 159 10.44 17.17 -4.86
C VAL A 159 11.70 16.60 -4.22
N HIS A 160 12.01 15.33 -4.49
CA HIS A 160 13.07 14.60 -3.82
C HIS A 160 14.32 14.34 -4.68
N GLY A 161 14.27 14.67 -5.98
CA GLY A 161 15.43 14.50 -6.86
C GLY A 161 15.74 13.07 -7.28
N VAL A 162 14.77 12.16 -7.22
CA VAL A 162 14.93 10.79 -7.72
C VAL A 162 14.75 10.80 -9.23
N VAL A 163 15.82 10.51 -9.99
CA VAL A 163 15.82 10.69 -11.47
C VAL A 163 16.26 9.45 -12.25
N GLY A 164 16.42 8.32 -11.61
CA GLY A 164 16.64 7.04 -12.27
C GLY A 164 15.43 6.60 -13.12
N SER A 165 15.49 5.41 -13.68
CA SER A 165 14.38 4.91 -14.52
C SER A 165 13.08 4.78 -13.72
N SER A 166 11.95 5.14 -14.35
CA SER A 166 10.65 5.11 -13.70
C SER A 166 9.67 4.19 -14.42
N ARG A 167 8.88 3.44 -13.64
CA ARG A 167 7.77 2.60 -14.12
C ARG A 167 6.56 2.74 -13.22
N THR A 168 5.37 2.82 -13.82
CA THR A 168 4.11 2.87 -13.08
C THR A 168 3.24 1.68 -13.47
N PHE A 169 2.70 0.99 -12.46
CA PHE A 169 1.76 -0.10 -12.58
C PHE A 169 0.37 0.36 -12.16
N LEU A 170 -0.65 -0.07 -12.90
CA LEU A 170 -2.06 0.15 -12.59
C LEU A 170 -2.75 -1.19 -12.37
N GLY A 171 -3.67 -1.27 -11.42
CA GLY A 171 -4.48 -2.47 -11.23
C GLY A 171 -4.73 -2.87 -9.80
N GLU A 172 -5.25 -2.02 -9.00
CA GLU A 172 -5.67 -2.26 -7.61
C GLU A 172 -4.53 -2.90 -6.76
N GLU A 173 -4.84 -3.80 -5.85
CA GLU A 173 -3.86 -4.45 -4.97
C GLU A 173 -2.73 -5.14 -5.75
N ALA A 174 -3.06 -5.74 -6.90
CA ALA A 174 -2.08 -6.43 -7.75
C ALA A 174 -0.99 -5.49 -8.28
N ALA A 175 -1.30 -4.21 -8.53
CA ALA A 175 -0.31 -3.23 -8.99
C ALA A 175 0.77 -2.98 -7.93
N GLY A 176 0.39 -2.90 -6.65
CA GLY A 176 1.34 -2.78 -5.54
C GLY A 176 2.24 -4.00 -5.39
N VAL A 177 1.66 -5.20 -5.49
CA VAL A 177 2.44 -6.46 -5.47
C VAL A 177 3.41 -6.53 -6.64
N ASP A 178 2.94 -6.25 -7.86
CA ASP A 178 3.77 -6.29 -9.07
C ASP A 178 4.88 -5.23 -9.06
N ALA A 179 4.62 -4.04 -8.54
CA ALA A 179 5.63 -3.01 -8.35
C ALA A 179 6.78 -3.53 -7.49
N VAL A 180 6.48 -4.10 -6.30
CA VAL A 180 7.50 -4.65 -5.39
C VAL A 180 8.20 -5.86 -6.03
N ARG A 181 7.46 -6.77 -6.69
CA ARG A 181 8.01 -7.93 -7.38
C ARG A 181 9.03 -7.54 -8.46
N VAL A 182 8.69 -6.55 -9.29
CA VAL A 182 9.58 -6.08 -10.36
C VAL A 182 10.78 -5.33 -9.79
N ALA A 183 10.60 -4.52 -8.75
CA ALA A 183 11.70 -3.86 -8.06
C ALA A 183 12.70 -4.87 -7.48
N GLN A 184 12.21 -5.85 -6.72
CA GLN A 184 13.01 -6.91 -6.14
C GLN A 184 13.76 -7.70 -7.22
N ALA A 185 13.07 -8.10 -8.30
CA ALA A 185 13.67 -8.88 -9.38
C ALA A 185 14.77 -8.11 -10.13
N ARG A 186 14.60 -6.79 -10.35
CA ARG A 186 15.60 -5.93 -11.01
C ARG A 186 16.85 -5.78 -10.16
N VAL A 187 16.69 -5.53 -8.86
CA VAL A 187 17.83 -5.44 -7.93
C VAL A 187 18.54 -6.79 -7.85
N ALA A 188 17.80 -7.89 -7.69
CA ALA A 188 18.38 -9.24 -7.64
C ALA A 188 19.12 -9.64 -8.93
N ALA A 189 18.67 -9.14 -10.08
CA ALA A 189 19.32 -9.38 -11.38
C ALA A 189 20.48 -8.41 -11.67
N GLY A 190 20.79 -7.46 -10.80
CA GLY A 190 21.82 -6.43 -11.01
C GLY A 190 21.46 -5.40 -12.08
N GLN A 191 20.17 -5.25 -12.42
CA GLN A 191 19.70 -4.21 -13.33
C GLN A 191 19.50 -2.87 -12.64
N SER A 192 19.42 -2.86 -11.32
CA SER A 192 19.39 -1.70 -10.45
C SER A 192 20.15 -2.03 -9.17
N GLU A 193 20.87 -1.07 -8.59
CA GLU A 193 21.48 -1.21 -7.27
C GLU A 193 20.53 -0.71 -6.17
N LEU A 194 19.70 0.28 -6.51
CA LEU A 194 18.89 1.04 -5.59
C LEU A 194 17.53 1.40 -6.24
N THR A 195 16.44 1.03 -5.62
CA THR A 195 15.09 1.26 -6.16
C THR A 195 14.16 1.76 -5.06
N LEU A 196 13.49 2.89 -5.30
CA LEU A 196 12.36 3.35 -4.52
C LEU A 196 11.08 2.71 -5.10
N VAL A 197 10.35 1.96 -4.28
CA VAL A 197 9.13 1.27 -4.70
C VAL A 197 8.01 1.50 -3.70
N GLY A 198 6.81 1.73 -4.17
CA GLY A 198 5.65 1.92 -3.31
C GLY A 198 4.46 2.48 -4.04
N ALA A 199 3.49 2.92 -3.26
CA ALA A 199 2.24 3.48 -3.73
C ALA A 199 1.60 4.37 -2.68
N SER A 200 0.49 5.02 -3.07
CA SER A 200 -0.35 5.79 -2.16
C SER A 200 -1.81 5.73 -2.58
N ALA A 201 -2.69 5.80 -1.60
CA ALA A 201 -4.14 5.85 -1.79
C ALA A 201 -4.75 7.00 -1.00
N HIS A 202 -5.82 7.57 -1.54
CA HIS A 202 -6.72 8.48 -0.82
C HIS A 202 -8.11 7.83 -0.76
N GLY A 203 -8.39 7.13 0.34
CA GLY A 203 -9.62 6.38 0.53
C GLY A 203 -10.80 7.20 1.04
N ALA A 204 -10.55 8.34 1.69
CA ALA A 204 -11.57 9.23 2.25
C ALA A 204 -12.11 10.21 1.18
N ARG A 205 -12.76 9.69 0.12
CA ARG A 205 -13.31 10.48 -0.99
C ARG A 205 -14.56 9.83 -1.61
N TRP A 206 -15.55 10.65 -1.95
CA TRP A 206 -16.85 10.21 -2.42
C TRP A 206 -16.83 9.45 -3.74
N ASP A 207 -16.01 9.83 -4.71
CA ASP A 207 -15.93 9.21 -6.03
C ASP A 207 -15.41 7.76 -5.93
N LEU A 208 -14.40 7.50 -5.08
CA LEU A 208 -13.92 6.15 -4.81
C LEU A 208 -15.00 5.31 -4.12
N LEU A 209 -15.57 5.86 -3.03
CA LEU A 209 -16.61 5.16 -2.28
C LEU A 209 -17.81 4.80 -3.15
N LEU A 210 -18.21 5.69 -4.06
CA LEU A 210 -19.32 5.42 -4.99
C LEU A 210 -19.01 4.27 -5.95
N ILE A 211 -17.78 4.23 -6.52
CA ILE A 211 -17.38 3.14 -7.44
C ILE A 211 -17.44 1.79 -6.72
N PHE A 212 -16.89 1.72 -5.52
CA PHE A 212 -16.86 0.47 -4.74
C PHE A 212 -18.25 0.14 -4.15
N GLU A 213 -19.08 1.14 -3.85
CA GLU A 213 -20.46 0.93 -3.45
C GLU A 213 -21.30 0.29 -4.56
N LEU A 214 -21.13 0.72 -5.80
CA LEU A 214 -21.80 0.11 -6.95
C LEU A 214 -21.44 -1.37 -7.13
N ALA A 215 -20.27 -1.77 -6.65
CA ALA A 215 -19.82 -3.17 -6.60
C ALA A 215 -20.23 -3.88 -5.30
N GLY A 216 -20.89 -3.20 -4.36
CA GLY A 216 -21.27 -3.76 -3.05
C GLY A 216 -20.07 -4.05 -2.14
N ALA A 217 -18.96 -3.33 -2.31
CA ALA A 217 -17.68 -3.68 -1.72
C ALA A 217 -17.24 -2.80 -0.53
N VAL A 218 -18.03 -1.79 -0.14
CA VAL A 218 -17.67 -0.86 0.95
C VAL A 218 -18.27 -1.29 2.28
N LEU A 219 -17.47 -1.20 3.35
CA LEU A 219 -17.95 -1.41 4.71
C LEU A 219 -18.90 -0.28 5.12
N LYS A 220 -20.11 -0.65 5.60
CA LYS A 220 -21.18 0.27 6.01
C LYS A 220 -21.60 0.06 7.46
N GLY A 221 -22.10 1.13 8.07
CA GLY A 221 -22.78 1.11 9.35
C GLY A 221 -21.83 1.07 10.53
N LYS A 222 -21.54 -0.10 11.10
CA LYS A 222 -20.69 -0.23 12.29
C LYS A 222 -19.30 -0.73 11.91
N PHE A 223 -18.29 -0.11 12.48
CA PHE A 223 -16.91 -0.62 12.37
C PHE A 223 -16.79 -2.03 12.96
N ALA A 224 -16.10 -2.91 12.23
CA ALA A 224 -15.70 -4.24 12.70
C ALA A 224 -14.29 -4.58 12.19
N PRO A 225 -13.52 -5.38 12.96
CA PRO A 225 -12.27 -5.93 12.49
C PRO A 225 -12.44 -6.69 11.17
N VAL A 226 -11.39 -6.73 10.36
CA VAL A 226 -11.45 -7.34 9.01
C VAL A 226 -12.07 -8.73 9.01
N TRP A 227 -11.65 -9.58 9.95
CA TRP A 227 -12.10 -10.97 10.05
C TRP A 227 -13.54 -11.16 10.58
N ASP A 228 -14.10 -10.11 11.19
CA ASP A 228 -15.39 -10.16 11.89
C ASP A 228 -16.50 -9.44 11.11
N ARG A 229 -16.23 -9.02 9.86
CA ARG A 229 -17.20 -8.29 9.01
C ARG A 229 -18.30 -9.19 8.43
N GLY A 230 -18.06 -10.51 8.39
CA GLY A 230 -19.05 -11.50 7.93
C GLY A 230 -19.35 -11.46 6.42
N PRO A 231 -20.35 -12.21 5.97
CA PRO A 231 -20.66 -12.39 4.53
C PRO A 231 -21.06 -11.11 3.79
N GLN A 232 -21.57 -10.12 4.49
CA GLN A 232 -21.93 -8.80 3.95
C GLN A 232 -20.86 -7.75 4.29
N GLY A 233 -19.66 -8.23 4.59
CA GLY A 233 -18.52 -7.40 4.88
C GLY A 233 -18.14 -6.47 3.71
N GLY A 234 -17.13 -5.66 3.92
CA GLY A 234 -16.65 -4.75 2.90
C GLY A 234 -15.33 -4.12 3.33
N VAL A 235 -14.80 -3.32 2.45
CA VAL A 235 -13.54 -2.62 2.62
C VAL A 235 -13.77 -1.32 3.38
N ALA A 236 -13.00 -1.08 4.44
CA ALA A 236 -12.84 0.24 5.04
C ALA A 236 -11.60 0.88 4.40
N PHE A 237 -11.81 1.84 3.51
CA PHE A 237 -10.70 2.45 2.77
C PHE A 237 -9.87 3.38 3.62
N ALA A 238 -8.58 3.45 3.30
CA ALA A 238 -7.61 4.29 3.98
C ALA A 238 -7.03 5.36 3.07
N THR A 239 -6.70 6.48 3.67
CA THR A 239 -5.72 7.41 3.09
C THR A 239 -4.36 7.02 3.65
N LEU A 240 -3.50 6.43 2.81
CA LEU A 240 -2.16 6.02 3.23
C LEU A 240 -1.14 6.07 2.09
N GLY A 241 0.11 6.24 2.46
CA GLY A 241 1.26 6.11 1.57
C GLY A 241 2.27 5.13 2.15
N ALA A 242 2.82 4.26 1.31
CA ALA A 242 3.81 3.30 1.71
C ALA A 242 4.89 3.16 0.64
N PHE A 243 6.13 3.41 1.02
CA PHE A 243 7.30 3.30 0.15
C PHE A 243 8.42 2.53 0.84
N LEU A 244 9.14 1.76 0.06
CA LEU A 244 10.31 1.00 0.47
C LEU A 244 11.50 1.40 -0.41
N VAL A 245 12.68 1.44 0.18
CA VAL A 245 13.95 1.49 -0.56
C VAL A 245 14.50 0.07 -0.60
N LEU A 246 14.58 -0.51 -1.79
CA LEU A 246 15.20 -1.80 -2.05
C LEU A 246 16.60 -1.61 -2.59
N GLU A 247 17.55 -2.39 -2.11
CA GLU A 247 18.96 -2.24 -2.40
C GLU A 247 19.65 -3.60 -2.46
N SER A 248 20.64 -3.74 -3.33
CA SER A 248 21.49 -4.93 -3.29
C SER A 248 22.32 -4.93 -1.99
N ARG A 249 22.47 -6.10 -1.37
CA ARG A 249 23.23 -6.25 -0.13
C ARG A 249 24.62 -5.64 -0.22
N ASP A 250 25.33 -5.90 -1.32
CA ASP A 250 26.69 -5.43 -1.50
C ASP A 250 26.78 -3.90 -1.59
N HIS A 251 25.81 -3.27 -2.29
CA HIS A 251 25.74 -1.81 -2.36
C HIS A 251 25.39 -1.21 -0.98
N ALA A 252 24.43 -1.80 -0.27
CA ALA A 252 24.04 -1.38 1.07
C ALA A 252 25.23 -1.42 2.05
N LEU A 253 25.97 -2.53 2.06
CA LEU A 253 27.18 -2.69 2.89
C LEU A 253 28.27 -1.68 2.51
N ALA A 254 28.51 -1.48 1.21
CA ALA A 254 29.55 -0.55 0.73
C ALA A 254 29.32 0.90 1.17
N ARG A 255 28.05 1.32 1.34
CA ARG A 255 27.70 2.66 1.83
C ARG A 255 27.39 2.72 3.33
N GLY A 256 27.48 1.62 4.06
CA GLY A 256 27.16 1.53 5.49
C GLY A 256 25.65 1.71 5.80
N ALA A 257 24.79 1.24 4.90
CA ALA A 257 23.35 1.29 5.12
C ALA A 257 22.91 0.28 6.18
N ARG A 258 21.92 0.67 6.98
CA ARG A 258 21.23 -0.26 7.87
C ARG A 258 20.21 -1.08 7.06
N ALA A 259 20.28 -2.40 7.15
CA ALA A 259 19.19 -3.25 6.65
C ALA A 259 18.02 -3.25 7.64
N ARG A 260 16.81 -3.07 7.15
CA ARG A 260 15.56 -3.29 7.89
C ARG A 260 15.15 -4.77 7.83
N ALA A 261 15.29 -5.37 6.66
CA ALA A 261 15.03 -6.77 6.42
C ALA A 261 15.65 -7.20 5.07
N ARG A 262 15.83 -8.50 4.90
CA ARG A 262 16.06 -9.14 3.60
C ARG A 262 14.70 -9.43 2.95
N LEU A 263 14.56 -9.13 1.66
CA LEU A 263 13.36 -9.43 0.88
C LEU A 263 13.64 -10.57 -0.11
N PHE A 264 12.94 -11.68 0.05
CA PHE A 264 12.96 -12.80 -0.89
C PHE A 264 12.20 -12.48 -2.17
N PRO A 265 12.31 -13.30 -3.24
CA PRO A 265 11.55 -13.12 -4.47
C PRO A 265 10.04 -13.07 -4.20
N VAL A 266 9.43 -11.93 -4.51
CA VAL A 266 7.99 -11.73 -4.38
C VAL A 266 7.25 -12.53 -5.45
N ARG A 267 6.16 -13.16 -5.06
CA ARG A 267 5.24 -13.88 -5.94
C ARG A 267 4.05 -13.01 -6.27
N SER A 268 3.60 -13.11 -7.51
CA SER A 268 2.37 -12.49 -7.97
C SER A 268 1.74 -13.43 -9.00
N ASP A 269 0.43 -13.62 -8.87
CA ASP A 269 -0.37 -14.45 -9.78
C ASP A 269 -1.75 -13.81 -9.94
N ARG A 270 -2.57 -14.36 -10.83
CA ARG A 270 -3.88 -13.82 -11.14
C ARG A 270 -4.88 -14.92 -11.42
N SER A 271 -5.72 -15.24 -10.46
CA SER A 271 -6.86 -16.12 -10.65
C SER A 271 -8.00 -15.42 -11.38
N LEU A 272 -8.88 -16.20 -12.00
CA LEU A 272 -10.11 -15.72 -12.64
C LEU A 272 -11.28 -15.55 -11.64
N ARG A 273 -11.03 -15.75 -10.35
CA ARG A 273 -12.03 -15.67 -9.27
C ARG A 273 -13.17 -16.70 -9.39
N GLN A 274 -12.92 -17.81 -10.06
CA GLN A 274 -13.81 -18.96 -9.96
C GLN A 274 -13.66 -19.60 -8.57
N GLU A 275 -14.68 -20.31 -8.13
CA GLU A 275 -14.67 -20.98 -6.83
C GLU A 275 -13.43 -21.86 -6.64
N GLY A 276 -12.72 -21.66 -5.53
CA GLY A 276 -11.50 -22.40 -5.20
C GLY A 276 -10.21 -21.92 -5.89
N GLU A 277 -10.29 -21.08 -6.92
CA GLU A 277 -9.08 -20.61 -7.63
C GLU A 277 -8.19 -19.69 -6.80
N PRO A 278 -8.72 -18.72 -6.04
CA PRO A 278 -7.88 -17.88 -5.18
C PRO A 278 -7.10 -18.71 -4.15
N GLU A 279 -7.76 -19.69 -3.52
CA GLU A 279 -7.14 -20.60 -2.57
C GLU A 279 -6.05 -21.45 -3.23
N ALA A 280 -6.35 -22.05 -4.39
CA ALA A 280 -5.39 -22.87 -5.13
C ALA A 280 -4.17 -22.05 -5.55
N THR A 281 -4.39 -20.80 -5.96
CA THR A 281 -3.31 -19.87 -6.33
C THR A 281 -2.46 -19.50 -5.14
N LEU A 282 -3.07 -19.14 -4.02
CA LEU A 282 -2.33 -18.78 -2.80
C LEU A 282 -1.55 -19.98 -2.23
N ARG A 283 -2.14 -21.21 -2.25
CA ARG A 283 -1.43 -22.44 -1.86
C ARG A 283 -0.19 -22.66 -2.73
N ARG A 284 -0.32 -22.57 -4.07
CA ARG A 284 0.84 -22.69 -4.98
C ARG A 284 1.96 -21.69 -4.65
N GLN A 285 1.59 -20.47 -4.24
CA GLN A 285 2.58 -19.48 -3.85
C GLN A 285 3.28 -19.86 -2.55
N PHE A 286 2.57 -20.35 -1.54
CA PHE A 286 3.16 -20.87 -0.31
C PHE A 286 4.04 -22.11 -0.55
N ASP A 287 3.58 -23.06 -1.37
CA ASP A 287 4.35 -24.25 -1.73
C ASP A 287 5.68 -23.88 -2.40
N ALA A 288 5.66 -22.85 -3.25
CA ALA A 288 6.85 -22.38 -3.96
C ALA A 288 7.92 -21.75 -3.04
N ILE A 289 7.57 -21.36 -1.82
CA ILE A 289 8.50 -20.82 -0.81
C ILE A 289 8.61 -21.69 0.44
N ALA A 290 7.93 -22.85 0.49
CA ALA A 290 7.85 -23.70 1.69
C ALA A 290 9.24 -24.05 2.25
N GLY A 291 10.21 -24.34 1.37
CA GLY A 291 11.60 -24.62 1.75
C GLY A 291 12.41 -23.42 2.26
N GLN A 292 11.84 -22.21 2.18
CA GLN A 292 12.46 -20.97 2.66
C GLN A 292 11.88 -20.50 4.00
N ILE A 293 10.73 -21.06 4.40
CA ILE A 293 10.05 -20.67 5.64
C ILE A 293 10.60 -21.48 6.81
N ASP A 294 11.21 -20.80 7.75
CA ASP A 294 11.55 -21.34 9.06
C ASP A 294 10.34 -21.27 9.98
N ARG A 295 9.47 -22.28 9.88
CA ARG A 295 8.16 -22.31 10.53
C ARG A 295 8.15 -21.99 12.03
N PRO A 296 9.10 -22.48 12.86
CA PRO A 296 9.18 -22.14 14.28
C PRO A 296 9.40 -20.65 14.57
N HIS A 297 9.94 -19.90 13.60
CA HIS A 297 10.33 -18.50 13.75
C HIS A 297 9.60 -17.58 12.78
N ALA A 298 8.52 -18.08 12.15
CA ALA A 298 7.78 -17.35 11.11
C ALA A 298 6.36 -16.97 11.55
N ALA A 299 5.87 -15.86 11.03
CA ALA A 299 4.48 -15.41 11.16
C ALA A 299 3.95 -14.88 9.83
N VAL A 300 2.68 -14.54 9.77
CA VAL A 300 2.02 -13.99 8.58
C VAL A 300 1.38 -12.63 8.89
N ILE A 301 1.59 -11.65 8.01
CA ILE A 301 0.71 -10.50 7.87
C ILE A 301 -0.24 -10.78 6.70
N SER A 302 -1.53 -10.86 7.01
CA SER A 302 -2.58 -11.02 6.03
C SER A 302 -2.92 -9.71 5.34
N GLY A 303 -3.13 -9.77 4.01
CA GLY A 303 -3.67 -8.68 3.21
C GLY A 303 -5.19 -8.69 3.06
N ALA A 304 -5.91 -9.52 3.84
CA ALA A 304 -7.37 -9.60 3.78
C ALA A 304 -8.03 -8.24 3.94
N THR A 305 -9.00 -7.95 3.06
CA THR A 305 -9.64 -6.64 2.96
C THR A 305 -10.96 -6.54 3.74
N GLY A 306 -11.54 -7.69 4.12
CA GLY A 306 -12.88 -7.79 4.69
C GLY A 306 -13.97 -7.95 3.63
N LEU A 307 -13.63 -7.98 2.34
CA LEU A 307 -14.55 -8.24 1.23
C LEU A 307 -14.61 -9.73 0.94
N GLU A 308 -15.81 -10.29 0.93
CA GLU A 308 -16.05 -11.67 0.54
C GLU A 308 -16.21 -11.82 -0.99
N PRO A 309 -15.85 -12.94 -1.59
CA PRO A 309 -15.33 -14.18 -0.95
C PRO A 309 -13.79 -14.20 -0.75
N ALA A 310 -13.09 -13.13 -1.13
CA ALA A 310 -11.62 -13.09 -1.11
C ALA A 310 -11.05 -13.28 0.31
N THR A 311 -11.67 -12.63 1.31
CA THR A 311 -11.26 -12.77 2.73
C THR A 311 -11.41 -14.19 3.24
N ALA A 312 -12.52 -14.87 2.95
CA ALA A 312 -12.73 -16.27 3.35
C ALA A 312 -11.76 -17.23 2.63
N ALA A 313 -11.44 -16.95 1.38
CA ALA A 313 -10.47 -17.73 0.61
C ALA A 313 -9.08 -17.68 1.27
N GLU A 314 -8.61 -16.49 1.60
CA GLU A 314 -7.34 -16.29 2.31
C GLU A 314 -7.37 -16.95 3.69
N ALA A 315 -8.43 -16.77 4.48
CA ALA A 315 -8.58 -17.36 5.81
C ALA A 315 -8.51 -18.89 5.79
N ARG A 316 -9.06 -19.54 4.76
CA ARG A 316 -8.97 -21.00 4.61
C ARG A 316 -7.51 -21.46 4.42
N VAL A 317 -6.79 -20.81 3.52
CA VAL A 317 -5.38 -21.16 3.27
C VAL A 317 -4.51 -20.88 4.49
N LEU A 318 -4.68 -19.72 5.15
CA LEU A 318 -3.88 -19.37 6.33
C LEU A 318 -4.08 -20.35 7.49
N ARG A 319 -5.31 -20.86 7.69
CA ARG A 319 -5.58 -21.93 8.68
C ARG A 319 -4.84 -23.24 8.34
N GLU A 320 -4.76 -23.62 7.07
CA GLU A 320 -4.01 -24.80 6.62
C GLU A 320 -2.49 -24.58 6.81
N ILE A 321 -2.00 -23.39 6.54
CA ILE A 321 -0.61 -23.02 6.76
C ILE A 321 -0.26 -23.08 8.25
N GLY A 322 -1.16 -22.69 9.16
CA GLY A 322 -1.00 -22.86 10.60
C GLY A 322 0.13 -22.06 11.24
N LEU A 323 0.55 -20.94 10.64
CA LEU A 323 1.43 -19.96 11.25
C LEU A 323 0.61 -18.92 12.03
N PRO A 324 1.20 -18.21 13.00
CA PRO A 324 0.57 -17.06 13.62
C PRO A 324 0.22 -15.98 12.59
N VAL A 325 -0.97 -15.41 12.68
CA VAL A 325 -1.51 -14.44 11.70
C VAL A 325 -1.86 -13.13 12.38
N ARG A 326 -1.58 -12.02 11.73
CA ARG A 326 -2.09 -10.67 12.04
C ARG A 326 -2.61 -10.00 10.77
N ASN A 327 -3.61 -9.14 10.92
CA ASN A 327 -4.15 -8.32 9.81
C ASN A 327 -4.02 -6.85 10.13
N THR A 328 -3.37 -6.09 9.25
CA THR A 328 -3.16 -4.64 9.43
C THR A 328 -4.36 -3.82 9.06
N GLY A 329 -5.22 -4.33 8.15
CA GLY A 329 -6.38 -3.61 7.63
C GLY A 329 -7.41 -3.21 8.68
N THR A 330 -7.44 -3.88 9.83
CA THR A 330 -8.26 -3.47 10.97
C THR A 330 -7.75 -2.15 11.57
N TYR A 331 -6.43 -1.96 11.63
CA TYR A 331 -5.81 -0.79 12.28
C TYR A 331 -5.61 0.39 11.34
N ILE A 332 -5.14 0.13 10.11
CA ILE A 332 -4.78 1.19 9.16
C ILE A 332 -5.77 1.35 8.01
N GLY A 333 -6.82 0.52 7.97
CA GLY A 333 -7.71 0.43 6.81
C GLY A 333 -7.05 -0.21 5.60
N HIS A 334 -7.67 -0.08 4.44
CA HIS A 334 -7.19 -0.67 3.20
C HIS A 334 -6.77 0.39 2.19
N GLY A 335 -5.49 0.37 1.82
CA GLY A 335 -4.84 1.34 0.93
C GLY A 335 -4.66 0.86 -0.51
N ILE A 336 -5.46 -0.09 -0.97
CA ILE A 336 -5.46 -0.61 -2.35
C ILE A 336 -4.01 -0.94 -2.81
N ASP A 337 -3.50 -0.19 -3.81
CA ASP A 337 -2.14 -0.37 -4.36
C ASP A 337 -1.02 -0.23 -3.30
N ALA A 338 -1.24 0.55 -2.26
CA ALA A 338 -0.24 0.81 -1.22
C ALA A 338 -0.21 -0.26 -0.12
N GLN A 339 -1.24 -1.11 0.00
CA GLN A 339 -1.39 -2.03 1.12
C GLN A 339 -0.23 -3.02 1.25
N PHE A 340 0.21 -3.61 0.13
CA PHE A 340 1.28 -4.62 0.16
C PHE A 340 2.62 -4.02 0.65
N ALA A 341 2.98 -2.84 0.16
CA ALA A 341 4.18 -2.13 0.62
C ALA A 341 4.06 -1.71 2.10
N ALA A 342 2.86 -1.29 2.55
CA ALA A 342 2.60 -0.97 3.96
C ALA A 342 2.78 -2.20 4.85
N ASN A 343 2.24 -3.35 4.44
CA ASN A 343 2.37 -4.61 5.16
C ASN A 343 3.83 -5.08 5.24
N LEU A 344 4.62 -4.92 4.17
CA LEU A 344 6.06 -5.20 4.19
C LEU A 344 6.81 -4.26 5.15
N GLY A 345 6.44 -2.96 5.18
CA GLY A 345 7.02 -2.02 6.12
C GLY A 345 6.70 -2.36 7.58
N ILE A 346 5.46 -2.77 7.88
CA ILE A 346 5.07 -3.25 9.21
C ILE A 346 5.76 -4.57 9.55
N ALA A 347 5.96 -5.47 8.56
CA ALA A 347 6.73 -6.70 8.75
C ALA A 347 8.18 -6.41 9.18
N CYS A 348 8.81 -5.39 8.61
CA CYS A 348 10.13 -4.94 9.06
C CYS A 348 10.11 -4.53 10.54
N SER A 349 9.08 -3.80 10.99
CA SER A 349 8.94 -3.43 12.40
C SER A 349 8.73 -4.66 13.31
N MET A 350 7.93 -5.64 12.88
CA MET A 350 7.78 -6.90 13.62
C MET A 350 9.12 -7.63 13.79
N LEU A 351 9.93 -7.70 12.76
CA LEU A 351 11.26 -8.33 12.80
C LEU A 351 12.22 -7.56 13.70
N GLU A 352 12.20 -6.24 13.64
CA GLU A 352 13.03 -5.36 14.47
C GLU A 352 12.71 -5.53 15.97
N HIS A 353 11.43 -5.56 16.31
CA HIS A 353 10.97 -5.74 17.68
C HIS A 353 10.90 -7.20 18.14
N GLY A 354 11.05 -8.16 17.22
CA GLY A 354 11.01 -9.59 17.51
C GLY A 354 9.67 -10.10 18.02
N LYS A 355 8.56 -9.43 17.68
CA LYS A 355 7.21 -9.79 18.16
C LYS A 355 6.09 -9.40 17.18
N LEU A 356 4.93 -10.03 17.36
CA LEU A 356 3.70 -9.67 16.69
C LEU A 356 3.07 -8.45 17.35
N PHE A 357 2.33 -7.67 16.56
CA PHE A 357 1.45 -6.65 17.13
C PHE A 357 0.18 -7.27 17.74
N ALA A 358 -0.58 -6.48 18.49
CA ALA A 358 -1.77 -6.94 19.17
C ALA A 358 -2.83 -7.48 18.20
N PRO A 359 -3.53 -8.58 18.54
CA PRO A 359 -4.62 -9.08 17.72
C PRO A 359 -5.84 -8.14 17.81
N ALA A 360 -6.60 -8.03 16.73
CA ALA A 360 -7.78 -7.16 16.66
C ALA A 360 -9.06 -7.89 16.27
N GLY A 361 -8.99 -9.07 15.71
CA GLY A 361 -10.17 -9.84 15.27
C GLY A 361 -9.98 -11.34 15.39
N THR A 362 -11.04 -12.10 15.15
CA THR A 362 -11.09 -13.58 15.36
C THR A 362 -10.11 -14.35 14.47
N GLY A 363 -9.67 -13.77 13.34
CA GLY A 363 -8.67 -14.39 12.46
C GLY A 363 -7.24 -14.03 12.81
N ASP A 364 -7.00 -13.14 13.76
CA ASP A 364 -5.69 -12.83 14.29
C ASP A 364 -5.31 -13.87 15.34
N VAL A 365 -4.63 -14.94 14.91
CA VAL A 365 -4.38 -16.14 15.70
C VAL A 365 -2.91 -16.34 16.02
N GLY A 366 -2.64 -17.11 17.05
CA GLY A 366 -1.30 -17.52 17.46
C GLY A 366 -0.56 -16.46 18.27
N GLU A 367 0.40 -16.94 19.05
CA GLU A 367 1.32 -16.13 19.84
C GLU A 367 2.58 -15.77 19.05
N THR A 368 3.33 -14.81 19.54
CA THR A 368 4.64 -14.47 18.95
C THR A 368 5.57 -15.68 18.98
N PRO A 369 6.09 -16.11 17.83
CA PRO A 369 7.11 -17.14 17.79
C PRO A 369 8.35 -16.75 18.60
N SER A 370 8.91 -17.68 19.35
CA SER A 370 10.19 -17.45 20.04
C SER A 370 11.28 -17.20 18.99
N GLY A 371 11.94 -16.04 19.08
CA GLY A 371 12.95 -15.66 18.09
C GLY A 371 12.39 -15.38 16.70
N LEU A 372 11.23 -14.70 16.60
CA LEU A 372 10.64 -14.28 15.32
C LEU A 372 11.69 -13.68 14.39
N SER A 373 11.93 -14.31 13.25
CA SER A 373 12.94 -13.94 12.27
C SER A 373 12.42 -13.82 10.84
N GLN A 374 11.19 -14.33 10.58
CA GLN A 374 10.59 -14.28 9.26
C GLN A 374 9.13 -13.85 9.33
N VAL A 375 8.70 -13.06 8.35
CA VAL A 375 7.28 -12.69 8.16
C VAL A 375 6.90 -12.88 6.70
N VAL A 376 5.86 -13.68 6.49
CA VAL A 376 5.20 -13.80 5.19
C VAL A 376 4.12 -12.72 5.10
N VAL A 377 4.09 -11.99 3.99
CA VAL A 377 3.05 -11.00 3.70
C VAL A 377 2.22 -11.50 2.54
N THR A 378 0.91 -11.62 2.73
CA THR A 378 -0.02 -12.03 1.70
C THR A 378 -0.79 -10.84 1.12
N SER A 379 -1.36 -11.02 -0.05
CA SER A 379 -2.33 -10.12 -0.68
C SER A 379 -3.28 -10.96 -1.52
N VAL A 380 -4.57 -10.91 -1.19
CA VAL A 380 -5.63 -11.45 -2.04
C VAL A 380 -6.52 -10.27 -2.40
N GLY A 381 -6.34 -9.75 -3.61
CA GLY A 381 -7.03 -8.54 -4.06
C GLY A 381 -8.53 -8.72 -4.09
N SER A 382 -9.25 -7.64 -4.00
CA SER A 382 -10.73 -7.62 -3.92
C SER A 382 -11.38 -8.33 -5.12
N TRP A 383 -10.85 -8.10 -6.32
CA TRP A 383 -11.39 -8.68 -7.56
C TRP A 383 -10.41 -9.55 -8.34
N ARG A 384 -9.12 -9.38 -8.10
CA ARG A 384 -8.07 -10.09 -8.84
C ARG A 384 -6.71 -9.93 -8.15
N GLY A 385 -5.83 -10.85 -8.49
CA GLY A 385 -4.43 -10.83 -8.05
C GLY A 385 -4.24 -11.46 -6.68
N GLU A 386 -3.28 -12.35 -6.62
CA GLU A 386 -2.75 -12.96 -5.41
C GLU A 386 -1.27 -12.67 -5.35
N GLY A 387 -0.82 -12.19 -4.19
CA GLY A 387 0.56 -11.84 -3.93
C GLY A 387 1.10 -12.46 -2.67
N LEU A 388 2.40 -12.73 -2.66
CA LEU A 388 3.10 -13.22 -1.50
C LEU A 388 4.54 -12.70 -1.47
N GLY A 389 4.96 -12.16 -0.33
CA GLY A 389 6.33 -11.77 -0.04
C GLY A 389 6.82 -12.42 1.24
N LEU A 390 8.10 -12.77 1.31
CA LEU A 390 8.77 -13.22 2.52
C LEU A 390 9.86 -12.21 2.85
N VAL A 391 9.82 -11.69 4.07
CA VAL A 391 10.90 -10.88 4.64
C VAL A 391 11.53 -11.62 5.82
N GLU A 392 12.82 -11.45 5.97
CA GLU A 392 13.65 -12.08 7.00
C GLU A 392 14.51 -11.03 7.68
N ARG A 393 14.83 -11.23 8.96
CA ARG A 393 15.78 -10.37 9.66
C ARG A 393 17.11 -10.40 8.91
N ALA A 394 17.66 -9.24 8.59
CA ALA A 394 18.99 -9.12 8.04
C ALA A 394 20.00 -9.18 9.19
N ASP A 395 21.00 -10.06 9.05
CA ASP A 395 22.10 -10.21 10.01
C ASP A 395 23.17 -9.10 9.82
#